data_52798bffb183f68dbcf8dfcb38d48fd0
#
_entry.id   52798bffb183f68dbcf8dfcb38d48fd0
#
_cell.length_a   1.000
_cell.length_b   1.000
_cell.length_c   1.000
_cell.angle_alpha   90.00
_cell.angle_beta   90.00
_cell.angle_gamma   90.00
#
_symmetry.space_group_name_H-M   'P 1'
#
loop_
_entity.id
_entity.type
_entity.pdbx_description
1 polymer ?
#
loop_
_entity_poly.entity_id
_entity_poly.type
_entity_poly.pdbx_seq_one_letter_code
_entity_poly.pdbx_strand_id
1 'polypeptide(L)'
;MAFRRTTPLLLAALLGISSLQPSPLPAAVPVPTADALAAAQQAVDAGDSERALDLLAPILKREPKNARALLLRSTARCIGGELEECRKDLDQALALDPTLRQGWLNRAGLAISEKRYDDAVAALAQAEKLDPQASDNAINLGAVYLLQGKLEPASREFERHLVANAGSAAAYYLVASNFALAGYSALAAQHLGRAIELDERSRVRARSDPNFAELAASRPFQALMTTDAFVPPAGSATASRIYRSPYKGAGSPLLVAVLNALQIAGTPMDSSVEVTDDWALLWTDARIKIARRSDQETAIEVSAPPGKFTPEGWDAHSQALFAGIDTELLKLERSGLGHP
;
A
#
# COMPACT_ATOMS: atom_id res chain seq x y z
N MET A 1 17.78 -12.32 21.90
CA MET A 1 18.72 -11.34 21.33
C MET A 1 17.93 -10.22 20.69
N ALA A 2 18.29 -9.02 20.96
CA ALA A 2 17.71 -7.72 20.82
C ALA A 2 16.68 -7.49 19.68
N PHE A 3 15.40 -7.42 20.02
CA PHE A 3 14.37 -6.71 19.25
C PHE A 3 14.72 -5.21 19.30
N ARG A 4 15.44 -4.72 18.32
CA ARG A 4 15.70 -3.28 18.17
C ARG A 4 15.00 -2.77 16.90
N ARG A 5 14.03 -1.87 17.11
CA ARG A 5 13.53 -0.86 16.16
C ARG A 5 12.39 -1.22 15.18
N THR A 6 11.30 -1.86 15.63
CA THR A 6 10.13 -2.09 14.76
C THR A 6 8.84 -1.37 15.19
N THR A 7 8.88 -0.60 16.27
CA THR A 7 7.68 0.02 16.85
C THR A 7 6.99 1.13 16.03
N PRO A 8 7.65 1.92 15.16
CA PRO A 8 6.95 3.02 14.49
C PRO A 8 6.03 2.59 13.32
N LEU A 9 6.32 1.47 12.65
CA LEU A 9 5.54 1.06 11.47
C LEU A 9 4.19 0.39 11.81
N LEU A 10 4.14 -0.39 12.88
CA LEU A 10 2.87 -0.96 13.38
C LEU A 10 1.91 0.12 13.91
N LEU A 11 2.45 1.21 14.49
CA LEU A 11 1.63 2.33 14.95
C LEU A 11 0.96 3.07 13.79
N ALA A 12 1.63 3.21 12.65
CA ALA A 12 1.08 3.86 11.46
C ALA A 12 -0.04 3.03 10.81
N ALA A 13 0.07 1.70 10.82
CA ALA A 13 -0.95 0.80 10.29
C ALA A 13 -2.21 0.78 11.16
N LEU A 14 -2.07 0.93 12.49
CA LEU A 14 -3.18 0.94 13.44
C LEU A 14 -3.85 2.32 13.59
N LEU A 15 -3.14 3.42 13.29
CA LEU A 15 -3.74 4.76 13.30
C LEU A 15 -4.67 4.99 12.10
N GLY A 16 -4.86 3.97 11.24
CA GLY A 16 -5.89 3.94 10.20
C GLY A 16 -5.98 5.27 9.44
N ILE A 17 -4.93 5.66 8.71
CA ILE A 17 -5.03 6.72 7.70
C ILE A 17 -5.78 6.13 6.52
N SER A 18 -7.02 5.74 6.75
CA SER A 18 -7.98 5.39 5.72
C SER A 18 -8.67 6.68 5.29
N SER A 19 -8.57 6.99 4.01
CA SER A 19 -9.36 8.01 3.35
C SER A 19 -10.85 7.78 3.65
N LEU A 20 -11.39 8.45 4.67
CA LEU A 20 -12.81 8.52 4.95
C LEU A 20 -13.49 9.24 3.78
N GLN A 21 -14.20 8.51 2.95
CA GLN A 21 -15.21 9.13 2.09
C GLN A 21 -16.30 9.73 3.00
N PRO A 22 -16.63 11.01 2.84
CA PRO A 22 -17.65 11.63 3.67
C PRO A 22 -19.03 11.05 3.31
N SER A 23 -19.66 10.39 4.27
CA SER A 23 -21.09 10.12 4.20
C SER A 23 -21.85 11.46 4.21
N PRO A 24 -22.89 11.65 3.38
CA PRO A 24 -23.66 12.90 3.37
C PRO A 24 -24.45 13.03 4.67
N LEU A 25 -23.99 13.93 5.54
CA LEU A 25 -24.77 14.40 6.67
C LEU A 25 -25.83 15.40 6.21
N PRO A 26 -27.01 15.46 6.85
CA PRO A 26 -28.04 16.45 6.51
C PRO A 26 -27.49 17.87 6.70
N ALA A 27 -27.82 18.75 5.76
CA ALA A 27 -27.36 20.13 5.71
C ALA A 27 -27.75 20.90 6.98
N ALA A 28 -26.85 20.95 7.93
CA ALA A 28 -26.88 21.92 9.03
C ALA A 28 -26.02 23.12 8.63
N VAL A 29 -26.49 24.31 8.98
CA VAL A 29 -25.80 25.61 8.80
C VAL A 29 -24.30 25.48 9.07
N PRO A 30 -23.40 26.01 8.21
CA PRO A 30 -21.97 25.87 8.39
C PRO A 30 -21.54 26.52 9.71
N VAL A 31 -21.29 25.67 10.70
CA VAL A 31 -20.72 26.12 11.98
C VAL A 31 -19.22 26.27 11.74
N PRO A 32 -18.60 27.43 12.07
CA PRO A 32 -17.16 27.64 11.91
C PRO A 32 -16.28 26.53 12.55
N THR A 33 -16.82 25.84 13.54
CA THR A 33 -16.20 24.69 14.21
C THR A 33 -16.05 23.47 13.31
N ALA A 34 -17.02 23.21 12.41
CA ALA A 34 -16.97 22.05 11.52
C ALA A 34 -15.84 22.15 10.48
N ASP A 35 -15.67 23.33 9.87
CA ASP A 35 -14.60 23.57 8.91
C ASP A 35 -13.22 23.52 9.55
N ALA A 36 -13.11 24.03 10.78
CA ALA A 36 -11.88 23.98 11.56
C ALA A 36 -11.52 22.55 11.98
N LEU A 37 -12.52 21.72 12.34
CA LEU A 37 -12.31 20.29 12.62
C LEU A 37 -11.90 19.52 11.35
N ALA A 38 -12.47 19.85 10.21
CA ALA A 38 -12.07 19.22 8.93
C ALA A 38 -10.63 19.60 8.57
N ALA A 39 -10.23 20.85 8.74
CA ALA A 39 -8.85 21.27 8.52
C ALA A 39 -7.86 20.61 9.52
N ALA A 40 -8.27 20.45 10.79
CA ALA A 40 -7.47 19.74 11.77
C ALA A 40 -7.33 18.24 11.43
N GLN A 41 -8.41 17.61 10.93
CA GLN A 41 -8.35 16.24 10.45
C GLN A 41 -7.35 16.09 9.28
N GLN A 42 -7.40 17.00 8.29
CA GLN A 42 -6.44 16.99 7.18
C GLN A 42 -4.99 17.14 7.64
N ALA A 43 -4.73 17.98 8.65
CA ALA A 43 -3.40 18.13 9.23
C ALA A 43 -2.95 16.84 9.94
N VAL A 44 -3.84 16.19 10.68
CA VAL A 44 -3.58 14.87 11.30
C VAL A 44 -3.28 13.82 10.22
N ASP A 45 -4.07 13.75 9.17
CA ASP A 45 -3.90 12.79 8.07
C ASP A 45 -2.58 13.02 7.31
N ALA A 46 -2.11 14.27 7.25
CA ALA A 46 -0.81 14.64 6.69
C ALA A 46 0.38 14.39 7.66
N GLY A 47 0.11 13.99 8.91
CA GLY A 47 1.15 13.83 9.94
C GLY A 47 1.67 15.16 10.52
N ASP A 48 1.03 16.27 10.18
CA ASP A 48 1.40 17.63 10.67
C ASP A 48 0.78 17.89 12.04
N SER A 49 1.46 17.37 13.07
CA SER A 49 0.99 17.45 14.46
C SER A 49 0.89 18.89 14.97
N GLU A 50 1.86 19.75 14.66
CA GLU A 50 1.88 21.14 15.11
C GLU A 50 0.68 21.91 14.57
N ARG A 51 0.46 21.83 13.25
CA ARG A 51 -0.68 22.47 12.60
C ARG A 51 -2.01 21.95 13.11
N ALA A 52 -2.12 20.65 13.37
CA ALA A 52 -3.34 20.07 13.94
C ALA A 52 -3.61 20.63 15.34
N LEU A 53 -2.60 20.73 16.21
CA LEU A 53 -2.72 21.28 17.55
C LEU A 53 -3.13 22.76 17.53
N ASP A 54 -2.54 23.57 16.66
CA ASP A 54 -2.88 24.99 16.48
C ASP A 54 -4.34 25.19 16.06
N LEU A 55 -4.83 24.35 15.13
CA LEU A 55 -6.23 24.40 14.68
C LEU A 55 -7.22 23.94 15.76
N LEU A 56 -6.82 23.00 16.61
CA LEU A 56 -7.67 22.44 17.67
C LEU A 56 -7.72 23.29 18.93
N ALA A 57 -6.67 24.06 19.21
CA ALA A 57 -6.59 24.87 20.43
C ALA A 57 -7.76 25.88 20.58
N PRO A 58 -8.14 26.69 19.57
CA PRO A 58 -9.28 27.60 19.68
C PRO A 58 -10.63 26.86 19.77
N ILE A 59 -10.75 25.68 19.18
CA ILE A 59 -11.96 24.85 19.26
C ILE A 59 -12.13 24.39 20.71
N LEU A 60 -11.12 23.75 21.29
CA LEU A 60 -11.17 23.21 22.64
C LEU A 60 -11.20 24.29 23.74
N LYS A 61 -10.75 25.51 23.43
CA LYS A 61 -10.95 26.66 24.32
C LYS A 61 -12.42 27.06 24.43
N ARG A 62 -13.19 26.97 23.34
CA ARG A 62 -14.64 27.28 23.31
C ARG A 62 -15.49 26.09 23.73
N GLU A 63 -15.09 24.89 23.33
CA GLU A 63 -15.82 23.65 23.49
C GLU A 63 -14.92 22.59 24.16
N PRO A 64 -14.60 22.73 25.47
CA PRO A 64 -13.62 21.85 26.14
C PRO A 64 -14.09 20.38 26.25
N LYS A 65 -15.37 20.11 25.99
CA LYS A 65 -15.97 18.76 25.98
C LYS A 65 -16.32 18.27 24.59
N ASN A 66 -15.74 18.87 23.54
CA ASN A 66 -15.92 18.37 22.17
C ASN A 66 -15.10 17.09 21.99
N ALA A 67 -15.78 15.94 22.07
CA ALA A 67 -15.15 14.62 22.04
C ALA A 67 -14.35 14.39 20.74
N ARG A 68 -14.86 14.86 19.59
CA ARG A 68 -14.15 14.74 18.30
C ARG A 68 -12.87 15.59 18.25
N ALA A 69 -12.93 16.82 18.77
CA ALA A 69 -11.75 17.68 18.85
C ALA A 69 -10.69 17.10 19.81
N LEU A 70 -11.11 16.52 20.93
CA LEU A 70 -10.23 15.82 21.86
C LEU A 70 -9.59 14.59 21.21
N LEU A 71 -10.35 13.81 20.46
CA LEU A 71 -9.83 12.66 19.71
C LEU A 71 -8.77 13.10 18.67
N LEU A 72 -9.05 14.14 17.89
CA LEU A 72 -8.07 14.68 16.93
C LEU A 72 -6.81 15.20 17.62
N ARG A 73 -6.96 15.91 18.76
CA ARG A 73 -5.81 16.40 19.55
C ARG A 73 -4.99 15.24 20.13
N SER A 74 -5.67 14.20 20.61
CA SER A 74 -4.97 13.00 21.06
C SER A 74 -4.14 12.38 19.94
N THR A 75 -4.70 12.27 18.73
CA THR A 75 -3.98 11.70 17.58
C THR A 75 -2.78 12.57 17.21
N ALA A 76 -2.95 13.91 17.14
CA ALA A 76 -1.86 14.83 16.86
C ALA A 76 -0.73 14.72 17.91
N ARG A 77 -1.08 14.62 19.19
CA ARG A 77 -0.11 14.43 20.28
C ARG A 77 0.62 13.09 20.19
N CYS A 78 -0.08 12.01 19.84
CA CYS A 78 0.56 10.72 19.61
C CYS A 78 1.57 10.79 18.45
N ILE A 79 1.23 11.47 17.36
CA ILE A 79 2.14 11.70 16.22
C ILE A 79 3.37 12.51 16.68
N GLY A 80 3.17 13.54 17.50
CA GLY A 80 4.23 14.37 18.09
C GLY A 80 5.05 13.69 19.20
N GLY A 81 4.69 12.45 19.60
CA GLY A 81 5.39 11.72 20.67
C GLY A 81 4.99 12.08 22.09
N GLU A 82 3.97 12.92 22.27
CA GLU A 82 3.43 13.34 23.59
C GLU A 82 2.47 12.28 24.14
N LEU A 83 2.97 11.07 24.43
CA LEU A 83 2.14 9.89 24.69
C LEU A 83 1.24 10.02 25.93
N GLU A 84 1.69 10.69 26.99
CA GLU A 84 0.89 10.90 28.20
C GLU A 84 -0.30 11.85 27.95
N GLU A 85 -0.06 12.95 27.24
CA GLU A 85 -1.09 13.92 26.85
C GLU A 85 -2.05 13.31 25.84
N CYS A 86 -1.53 12.51 24.90
CA CYS A 86 -2.34 11.71 23.96
C CYS A 86 -3.32 10.82 24.73
N ARG A 87 -2.84 10.07 25.72
CA ARG A 87 -3.68 9.19 26.55
C ARG A 87 -4.78 9.95 27.27
N LYS A 88 -4.44 11.08 27.92
CA LYS A 88 -5.40 11.91 28.66
C LYS A 88 -6.54 12.39 27.76
N ASP A 89 -6.19 12.94 26.59
CA ASP A 89 -7.20 13.41 25.65
C ASP A 89 -8.05 12.28 25.11
N LEU A 90 -7.45 11.13 24.81
CA LEU A 90 -8.14 9.94 24.31
C LEU A 90 -9.11 9.38 25.35
N ASP A 91 -8.70 9.27 26.61
CA ASP A 91 -9.55 8.82 27.70
C ASP A 91 -10.73 9.79 27.92
N GLN A 92 -10.49 11.09 27.84
CA GLN A 92 -11.51 12.10 27.93
C GLN A 92 -12.48 12.04 26.74
N ALA A 93 -11.98 11.88 25.51
CA ALA A 93 -12.80 11.75 24.32
C ALA A 93 -13.74 10.55 24.41
N LEU A 94 -13.21 9.38 24.77
CA LEU A 94 -13.98 8.14 24.91
C LEU A 94 -14.95 8.14 26.10
N ALA A 95 -14.64 8.88 27.17
CA ALA A 95 -15.55 9.08 28.29
C ALA A 95 -16.74 9.96 27.90
N LEU A 96 -16.54 10.96 27.03
CA LEU A 96 -17.59 11.84 26.51
C LEU A 96 -18.42 11.16 25.40
N ASP A 97 -17.77 10.42 24.53
CA ASP A 97 -18.42 9.71 23.44
C ASP A 97 -17.78 8.31 23.23
N PRO A 98 -18.32 7.28 23.87
CA PRO A 98 -17.83 5.91 23.72
C PRO A 98 -18.13 5.29 22.35
N THR A 99 -18.89 5.96 21.49
CA THR A 99 -19.22 5.49 20.13
C THR A 99 -18.15 5.90 19.10
N LEU A 100 -17.12 6.62 19.50
CA LEU A 100 -15.99 6.99 18.64
C LEU A 100 -15.14 5.75 18.34
N ARG A 101 -15.48 5.00 17.30
CA ARG A 101 -14.74 3.80 16.87
C ARG A 101 -13.25 4.07 16.69
N GLN A 102 -12.92 5.19 16.02
CA GLN A 102 -11.50 5.59 15.82
C GLN A 102 -10.77 5.79 17.16
N GLY A 103 -11.46 6.29 18.18
CA GLY A 103 -10.90 6.42 19.52
C GLY A 103 -10.48 5.08 20.12
N TRP A 104 -11.26 4.02 19.92
CA TRP A 104 -10.90 2.69 20.37
C TRP A 104 -9.74 2.09 19.58
N LEU A 105 -9.65 2.35 18.26
CA LEU A 105 -8.50 1.96 17.43
C LEU A 105 -7.22 2.68 17.90
N ASN A 106 -7.30 3.99 18.18
CA ASN A 106 -6.18 4.76 18.69
C ASN A 106 -5.74 4.25 20.08
N ARG A 107 -6.70 3.89 20.96
CA ARG A 107 -6.41 3.29 22.26
C ARG A 107 -5.67 1.96 22.12
N ALA A 108 -6.05 1.15 21.16
CA ALA A 108 -5.34 -0.10 20.85
C ALA A 108 -3.92 0.18 20.39
N GLY A 109 -3.73 1.13 19.47
CA GLY A 109 -2.41 1.55 19.00
C GLY A 109 -1.49 2.04 20.14
N LEU A 110 -2.03 2.87 21.03
CA LEU A 110 -1.30 3.33 22.22
C LEU A 110 -0.92 2.16 23.14
N ALA A 111 -1.85 1.26 23.42
CA ALA A 111 -1.60 0.09 24.26
C ALA A 111 -0.52 -0.83 23.64
N ILE A 112 -0.48 -0.98 22.30
CA ILE A 112 0.57 -1.73 21.60
C ILE A 112 1.94 -1.07 21.79
N SER A 113 2.03 0.25 21.66
CA SER A 113 3.30 0.98 21.84
C SER A 113 3.86 0.82 23.25
N GLU A 114 2.98 0.63 24.21
CA GLU A 114 3.30 0.37 25.63
C GLU A 114 3.43 -1.13 25.96
N LYS A 115 3.30 -2.01 24.95
CA LYS A 115 3.31 -3.48 25.10
C LYS A 115 2.20 -4.04 25.99
N ARG A 116 1.13 -3.29 26.17
CA ARG A 116 -0.07 -3.71 26.91
C ARG A 116 -1.06 -4.40 25.96
N TYR A 117 -0.65 -5.57 25.46
CA TYR A 117 -1.36 -6.25 24.37
C TYR A 117 -2.78 -6.70 24.75
N ASP A 118 -3.02 -7.07 26.01
CA ASP A 118 -4.37 -7.44 26.45
C ASP A 118 -5.32 -6.23 26.45
N ASP A 119 -4.81 -5.05 26.81
CA ASP A 119 -5.58 -3.80 26.72
C ASP A 119 -5.86 -3.43 25.25
N ALA A 120 -4.89 -3.70 24.35
CA ALA A 120 -5.08 -3.51 22.91
C ALA A 120 -6.21 -4.40 22.38
N VAL A 121 -6.22 -5.69 22.75
CA VAL A 121 -7.30 -6.62 22.37
C VAL A 121 -8.66 -6.13 22.92
N ALA A 122 -8.70 -5.68 24.18
CA ALA A 122 -9.93 -5.15 24.77
C ALA A 122 -10.45 -3.91 24.03
N ALA A 123 -9.55 -3.00 23.65
CA ALA A 123 -9.92 -1.81 22.88
C ALA A 123 -10.42 -2.17 21.47
N LEU A 124 -9.75 -3.10 20.76
CA LEU A 124 -10.19 -3.60 19.47
C LEU A 124 -11.56 -4.29 19.54
N ALA A 125 -11.84 -5.00 20.64
CA ALA A 125 -13.15 -5.59 20.86
C ALA A 125 -14.27 -4.53 21.03
N GLN A 126 -13.97 -3.36 21.58
CA GLN A 126 -14.95 -2.25 21.60
C GLN A 126 -15.13 -1.64 20.19
N ALA A 127 -14.05 -1.45 19.43
CA ALA A 127 -14.13 -0.99 18.04
C ALA A 127 -14.98 -1.94 17.18
N GLU A 128 -14.85 -3.25 17.37
CA GLU A 128 -15.61 -4.28 16.65
C GLU A 128 -17.11 -4.25 16.98
N LYS A 129 -17.47 -4.02 18.23
CA LYS A 129 -18.88 -3.87 18.62
C LYS A 129 -19.56 -2.68 17.94
N LEU A 130 -18.80 -1.62 17.65
CA LEU A 130 -19.29 -0.41 16.99
C LEU A 130 -19.45 -0.59 15.49
N ASP A 131 -18.60 -1.41 14.87
CA ASP A 131 -18.70 -1.78 13.46
C ASP A 131 -18.20 -3.21 13.23
N PRO A 132 -19.11 -4.21 13.35
CA PRO A 132 -18.76 -5.61 13.18
C PRO A 132 -18.39 -6.01 11.75
N GLN A 133 -18.72 -5.17 10.76
CA GLN A 133 -18.44 -5.44 9.35
C GLN A 133 -17.09 -4.88 8.90
N ALA A 134 -16.45 -4.05 9.73
CA ALA A 134 -15.17 -3.46 9.40
C ALA A 134 -14.05 -4.52 9.43
N SER A 135 -13.52 -4.85 8.24
CA SER A 135 -12.48 -5.88 8.08
C SER A 135 -11.11 -5.48 8.63
N ASP A 136 -10.88 -4.17 8.85
CA ASP A 136 -9.65 -3.63 9.43
C ASP A 136 -9.43 -4.07 10.89
N ASN A 137 -10.50 -4.38 11.61
CA ASN A 137 -10.40 -4.84 12.99
C ASN A 137 -9.77 -6.24 13.10
N ALA A 138 -10.09 -7.11 12.15
CA ALA A 138 -9.53 -8.46 12.09
C ALA A 138 -8.01 -8.44 11.85
N ILE A 139 -7.54 -7.60 10.93
CA ILE A 139 -6.09 -7.47 10.67
C ILE A 139 -5.35 -6.93 11.89
N ASN A 140 -5.96 -5.97 12.60
CA ASN A 140 -5.38 -5.39 13.81
C ASN A 140 -5.33 -6.42 14.97
N LEU A 141 -6.39 -7.20 15.18
CA LEU A 141 -6.39 -8.28 16.17
C LEU A 141 -5.36 -9.35 15.84
N GLY A 142 -5.26 -9.77 14.58
CA GLY A 142 -4.24 -10.70 14.13
C GLY A 142 -2.83 -10.21 14.44
N ALA A 143 -2.52 -8.95 14.16
CA ALA A 143 -1.24 -8.33 14.47
C ALA A 143 -0.94 -8.33 15.98
N VAL A 144 -1.93 -7.99 16.82
CA VAL A 144 -1.76 -8.00 18.29
C VAL A 144 -1.53 -9.43 18.80
N TYR A 145 -2.24 -10.43 18.28
CA TYR A 145 -2.02 -11.81 18.66
C TYR A 145 -0.63 -12.32 18.26
N LEU A 146 -0.07 -11.88 17.12
CA LEU A 146 1.33 -12.19 16.78
C LEU A 146 2.31 -11.57 17.79
N LEU A 147 2.07 -10.33 18.21
CA LEU A 147 2.88 -9.66 19.24
C LEU A 147 2.82 -10.39 20.61
N GLN A 148 1.71 -11.09 20.87
CA GLN A 148 1.58 -11.97 22.05
C GLN A 148 2.19 -13.37 21.85
N GLY A 149 2.69 -13.69 20.65
CA GLY A 149 3.16 -15.04 20.29
C GLY A 149 2.02 -16.06 20.09
N LYS A 150 0.78 -15.60 19.93
CA LYS A 150 -0.42 -16.45 19.77
C LYS A 150 -0.72 -16.67 18.27
N LEU A 151 0.00 -17.58 17.63
CA LEU A 151 -0.09 -17.81 16.18
C LEU A 151 -1.49 -18.25 15.72
N GLU A 152 -2.11 -19.22 16.40
CA GLU A 152 -3.43 -19.75 16.03
C GLU A 152 -4.56 -18.70 16.09
N PRO A 153 -4.71 -17.88 17.15
CA PRO A 153 -5.62 -16.76 17.16
C PRO A 153 -5.31 -15.74 16.03
N ALA A 154 -4.05 -15.41 15.82
CA ALA A 154 -3.65 -14.49 14.75
C ALA A 154 -4.08 -14.98 13.37
N SER A 155 -3.80 -16.25 13.05
CA SER A 155 -4.16 -16.86 11.77
C SER A 155 -5.66 -16.83 11.52
N ARG A 156 -6.49 -17.12 12.54
CA ARG A 156 -7.96 -17.04 12.40
C ARG A 156 -8.43 -15.61 12.08
N GLU A 157 -7.86 -14.61 12.71
CA GLU A 157 -8.23 -13.22 12.45
C GLU A 157 -7.78 -12.78 11.05
N PHE A 158 -6.59 -13.16 10.63
CA PHE A 158 -6.12 -12.89 9.26
C PHE A 158 -6.97 -13.61 8.23
N GLU A 159 -7.40 -14.83 8.47
CA GLU A 159 -8.30 -15.54 7.58
C GLU A 159 -9.67 -14.84 7.49
N ARG A 160 -10.23 -14.36 8.61
CA ARG A 160 -11.45 -13.54 8.62
C ARG A 160 -11.30 -12.29 7.76
N HIS A 161 -10.15 -11.59 7.87
CA HIS A 161 -9.84 -10.44 7.01
C HIS A 161 -9.78 -10.84 5.53
N LEU A 162 -9.10 -11.94 5.21
CA LEU A 162 -8.91 -12.40 3.84
C LEU A 162 -10.21 -12.91 3.19
N VAL A 163 -11.11 -13.54 3.96
CA VAL A 163 -12.44 -13.93 3.46
C VAL A 163 -13.23 -12.71 2.99
N ALA A 164 -13.19 -11.62 3.75
CA ALA A 164 -13.85 -10.37 3.36
C ALA A 164 -13.17 -9.66 2.17
N ASN A 165 -11.90 -10.01 1.86
CA ASN A 165 -11.07 -9.36 0.86
C ASN A 165 -10.40 -10.36 -0.12
N ALA A 166 -11.09 -11.45 -0.46
CA ALA A 166 -10.51 -12.61 -1.17
C ALA A 166 -9.85 -12.30 -2.52
N GLY A 167 -10.29 -11.25 -3.23
CA GLY A 167 -9.71 -10.80 -4.51
C GLY A 167 -8.67 -9.69 -4.37
N SER A 168 -8.31 -9.29 -3.17
CA SER A 168 -7.43 -8.15 -2.93
C SER A 168 -5.97 -8.57 -2.73
N ALA A 169 -5.12 -8.31 -3.71
CA ALA A 169 -3.67 -8.48 -3.57
C ALA A 169 -3.11 -7.70 -2.36
N ALA A 170 -3.63 -6.49 -2.11
CA ALA A 170 -3.21 -5.66 -1.00
C ALA A 170 -3.53 -6.30 0.36
N ALA A 171 -4.68 -6.98 0.50
CA ALA A 171 -5.04 -7.69 1.73
C ALA A 171 -4.08 -8.85 2.01
N TYR A 172 -3.80 -9.69 1.00
CA TYR A 172 -2.83 -10.78 1.13
C TYR A 172 -1.42 -10.26 1.41
N TYR A 173 -1.02 -9.17 0.78
CA TYR A 173 0.27 -8.53 1.03
C TYR A 173 0.39 -8.03 2.48
N LEU A 174 -0.66 -7.41 3.01
CA LEU A 174 -0.70 -6.91 4.39
C LEU A 174 -0.59 -8.06 5.40
N VAL A 175 -1.28 -9.17 5.18
CA VAL A 175 -1.17 -10.39 6.01
C VAL A 175 0.24 -10.97 5.92
N ALA A 176 0.81 -11.06 4.72
CA ALA A 176 2.18 -11.53 4.51
C ALA A 176 3.19 -10.68 5.27
N SER A 177 3.05 -9.36 5.21
CA SER A 177 3.90 -8.39 5.92
C SER A 177 3.84 -8.59 7.45
N ASN A 178 2.65 -8.82 8.02
CA ASN A 178 2.50 -9.09 9.45
C ASN A 178 3.21 -10.39 9.86
N PHE A 179 3.06 -11.48 9.09
CA PHE A 179 3.79 -12.72 9.35
C PHE A 179 5.29 -12.56 9.19
N ALA A 180 5.74 -11.76 8.21
CA ALA A 180 7.16 -11.47 7.99
C ALA A 180 7.78 -10.77 9.19
N LEU A 181 7.15 -9.70 9.67
CA LEU A 181 7.57 -8.95 10.85
C LEU A 181 7.63 -9.81 12.12
N ALA A 182 6.76 -10.81 12.22
CA ALA A 182 6.75 -11.75 13.34
C ALA A 182 7.69 -12.96 13.15
N GLY A 183 8.43 -13.05 12.04
CA GLY A 183 9.40 -14.09 11.74
C GLY A 183 8.82 -15.42 11.21
N TYR A 184 7.53 -15.46 10.86
CA TYR A 184 6.87 -16.64 10.30
C TYR A 184 7.07 -16.74 8.78
N SER A 185 8.29 -17.02 8.34
CA SER A 185 8.72 -16.96 6.94
C SER A 185 7.88 -17.81 5.97
N ALA A 186 7.46 -19.00 6.38
CA ALA A 186 6.64 -19.87 5.53
C ALA A 186 5.25 -19.29 5.28
N LEU A 187 4.57 -18.78 6.32
CA LEU A 187 3.26 -18.15 6.22
C LEU A 187 3.36 -16.82 5.45
N ALA A 188 4.39 -16.03 5.72
CA ALA A 188 4.66 -14.80 4.98
C ALA A 188 4.81 -15.09 3.47
N ALA A 189 5.62 -16.07 3.10
CA ALA A 189 5.82 -16.46 1.70
C ALA A 189 4.52 -17.01 1.07
N GLN A 190 3.73 -17.80 1.80
CA GLN A 190 2.45 -18.32 1.31
C GLN A 190 1.48 -17.19 0.93
N HIS A 191 1.27 -16.24 1.84
CA HIS A 191 0.36 -15.11 1.59
C HIS A 191 0.93 -14.13 0.56
N LEU A 192 2.24 -13.89 0.55
CA LEU A 192 2.90 -13.08 -0.47
C LEU A 192 2.77 -13.74 -1.86
N GLY A 193 2.90 -15.07 -1.95
CA GLY A 193 2.66 -15.81 -3.19
C GLY A 193 1.26 -15.53 -3.73
N ARG A 194 0.25 -15.58 -2.88
CA ARG A 194 -1.13 -15.26 -3.28
C ARG A 194 -1.31 -13.80 -3.68
N ALA A 195 -0.65 -12.86 -2.99
CA ALA A 195 -0.64 -11.45 -3.38
C ALA A 195 -0.04 -11.26 -4.78
N ILE A 196 1.07 -11.95 -5.08
CA ILE A 196 1.74 -11.93 -6.39
C ILE A 196 0.86 -12.55 -7.48
N GLU A 197 0.16 -13.65 -7.21
CA GLU A 197 -0.78 -14.26 -8.16
C GLU A 197 -1.91 -13.29 -8.53
N LEU A 198 -2.40 -12.50 -7.58
CA LEU A 198 -3.46 -11.52 -7.79
C LEU A 198 -2.94 -10.23 -8.45
N ASP A 199 -1.74 -9.80 -8.08
CA ASP A 199 -1.06 -8.63 -8.64
C ASP A 199 0.46 -8.79 -8.50
N GLU A 200 1.12 -9.03 -9.64
CA GLU A 200 2.57 -9.26 -9.69
C GLU A 200 3.41 -8.09 -9.16
N ARG A 201 2.88 -6.86 -9.15
CA ARG A 201 3.53 -5.69 -8.53
C ARG A 201 3.87 -5.93 -7.05
N SER A 202 3.15 -6.84 -6.40
CA SER A 202 3.45 -7.29 -5.04
C SER A 202 4.86 -7.88 -4.92
N ARG A 203 5.39 -8.55 -5.97
CA ARG A 203 6.76 -9.09 -6.00
C ARG A 203 7.79 -7.97 -6.00
N VAL A 204 7.61 -6.97 -6.86
CA VAL A 204 8.52 -5.81 -6.94
C VAL A 204 8.54 -5.05 -5.63
N ARG A 205 7.35 -4.77 -5.10
CA ARG A 205 7.18 -4.10 -3.81
C ARG A 205 7.89 -4.87 -2.69
N ALA A 206 7.74 -6.20 -2.62
CA ALA A 206 8.32 -7.02 -1.55
C ALA A 206 9.85 -7.03 -1.55
N ARG A 207 10.50 -6.82 -2.71
CA ARG A 207 11.98 -6.77 -2.80
C ARG A 207 12.58 -5.58 -2.05
N SER A 208 11.88 -4.46 -2.02
CA SER A 208 12.34 -3.23 -1.37
C SER A 208 11.64 -2.93 -0.04
N ASP A 209 10.61 -3.71 0.32
CA ASP A 209 9.86 -3.50 1.55
C ASP A 209 10.67 -3.99 2.77
N PRO A 210 11.03 -3.08 3.71
CA PRO A 210 11.80 -3.45 4.90
C PRO A 210 11.12 -4.51 5.77
N ASN A 211 9.80 -4.68 5.66
CA ASN A 211 9.07 -5.71 6.43
C ASN A 211 9.51 -7.15 6.05
N PHE A 212 10.03 -7.34 4.83
CA PHE A 212 10.52 -8.63 4.36
C PHE A 212 12.05 -8.78 4.46
N ALA A 213 12.77 -7.77 4.95
CA ALA A 213 14.24 -7.75 4.96
C ALA A 213 14.85 -8.97 5.70
N GLU A 214 14.25 -9.37 6.82
CA GLU A 214 14.73 -10.54 7.59
C GLU A 214 14.44 -11.88 6.88
N LEU A 215 13.49 -11.89 5.94
CA LEU A 215 13.13 -13.07 5.16
C LEU A 215 13.90 -13.18 3.84
N ALA A 216 14.66 -12.16 3.44
CA ALA A 216 15.33 -12.10 2.15
C ALA A 216 16.23 -13.33 1.87
N ALA A 217 16.84 -13.91 2.92
CA ALA A 217 17.65 -15.10 2.83
C ALA A 217 16.86 -16.43 2.93
N SER A 218 15.55 -16.37 3.21
CA SER A 218 14.74 -17.60 3.36
C SER A 218 14.43 -18.20 2.00
N ARG A 219 14.54 -19.56 1.91
CA ARG A 219 14.22 -20.28 0.66
C ARG A 219 12.82 -19.99 0.11
N PRO A 220 11.75 -19.98 0.94
CA PRO A 220 10.41 -19.70 0.45
C PRO A 220 10.29 -18.30 -0.19
N PHE A 221 10.91 -17.28 0.41
CA PHE A 221 10.90 -15.93 -0.13
C PHE A 221 11.72 -15.83 -1.43
N GLN A 222 12.93 -16.40 -1.45
CA GLN A 222 13.78 -16.41 -2.63
C GLN A 222 13.08 -17.10 -3.83
N ALA A 223 12.37 -18.19 -3.59
CA ALA A 223 11.61 -18.87 -4.63
C ALA A 223 10.54 -17.97 -5.28
N LEU A 224 9.90 -17.09 -4.51
CA LEU A 224 8.95 -16.12 -5.03
C LEU A 224 9.64 -15.00 -5.82
N MET A 225 10.87 -14.62 -5.44
CA MET A 225 11.62 -13.52 -6.07
C MET A 225 12.33 -13.93 -7.35
N THR A 226 12.66 -15.21 -7.53
CA THR A 226 13.42 -15.71 -8.69
C THR A 226 12.57 -16.09 -9.91
N THR A 227 11.24 -15.94 -9.84
CA THR A 227 10.37 -16.32 -10.95
C THR A 227 10.46 -15.29 -12.08
N ASP A 228 11.32 -15.56 -13.07
CA ASP A 228 11.53 -14.70 -14.24
C ASP A 228 10.40 -14.81 -15.29
N ALA A 229 9.55 -15.79 -15.17
CA ALA A 229 8.50 -16.04 -16.14
C ALA A 229 7.17 -15.48 -15.64
N PHE A 230 6.89 -14.23 -15.98
CA PHE A 230 5.51 -13.79 -15.97
C PHE A 230 4.77 -14.46 -17.12
N VAL A 231 3.81 -15.27 -16.76
CA VAL A 231 2.80 -15.76 -17.69
C VAL A 231 1.55 -14.92 -17.46
N PRO A 232 1.06 -14.19 -18.48
CA PRO A 232 -0.19 -13.46 -18.35
C PRO A 232 -1.31 -14.40 -17.90
N PRO A 233 -2.23 -13.97 -17.03
CA PRO A 233 -3.39 -14.77 -16.65
C PRO A 233 -4.13 -15.30 -17.89
N ALA A 234 -4.75 -16.46 -17.80
CA ALA A 234 -5.56 -17.01 -18.89
C ALA A 234 -6.64 -16.01 -19.31
N GLY A 235 -6.78 -15.78 -20.62
CA GLY A 235 -7.71 -14.78 -21.16
C GLY A 235 -7.19 -13.35 -21.18
N SER A 236 -5.92 -13.09 -20.80
CA SER A 236 -5.29 -11.79 -21.01
C SER A 236 -5.15 -11.49 -22.51
N ALA A 237 -5.36 -10.22 -22.87
CA ALA A 237 -4.98 -9.72 -24.17
C ALA A 237 -3.46 -9.55 -24.23
N THR A 238 -2.82 -10.03 -25.29
CA THR A 238 -1.35 -10.00 -25.44
C THR A 238 -0.94 -9.51 -26.82
N ALA A 239 0.18 -8.79 -26.89
CA ALA A 239 0.85 -8.41 -28.13
C ALA A 239 2.36 -8.43 -27.90
N SER A 240 3.14 -8.67 -28.96
CA SER A 240 4.60 -8.65 -28.86
C SER A 240 5.24 -8.15 -30.15
N ARG A 241 6.43 -7.54 -30.00
CA ARG A 241 7.26 -7.15 -31.14
C ARG A 241 8.74 -7.34 -30.80
N ILE A 242 9.52 -7.76 -31.80
CA ILE A 242 10.97 -7.92 -31.68
C ILE A 242 11.65 -6.72 -32.31
N TYR A 243 12.61 -6.15 -31.58
CA TYR A 243 13.43 -5.03 -32.00
C TYR A 243 14.89 -5.47 -32.15
N ARG A 244 15.55 -4.99 -33.20
CA ARG A 244 17.01 -5.16 -33.39
C ARG A 244 17.78 -4.07 -32.65
N SER A 245 17.37 -3.80 -31.44
CA SER A 245 18.00 -2.86 -30.51
C SER A 245 18.33 -3.63 -29.25
N PRO A 246 19.60 -3.85 -28.92
CA PRO A 246 19.97 -4.61 -27.74
C PRO A 246 19.54 -3.88 -26.48
N TYR A 247 18.95 -4.61 -25.54
CA TYR A 247 18.65 -4.08 -24.23
C TYR A 247 19.86 -4.25 -23.32
N LYS A 248 20.29 -3.17 -22.67
CA LYS A 248 21.40 -3.14 -21.71
C LYS A 248 21.01 -2.28 -20.50
N GLY A 249 20.05 -2.76 -19.71
CA GLY A 249 19.64 -2.10 -18.49
C GLY A 249 18.98 -0.73 -18.67
N ALA A 250 19.08 0.10 -17.65
CA ALA A 250 18.44 1.41 -17.58
C ALA A 250 18.85 2.39 -18.69
N GLY A 251 20.04 2.20 -19.26
CA GLY A 251 20.56 3.03 -20.38
C GLY A 251 20.14 2.60 -21.77
N SER A 252 19.32 1.54 -21.89
CA SER A 252 18.90 1.01 -23.18
C SER A 252 18.11 2.05 -24.00
N PRO A 253 18.50 2.33 -25.27
CA PRO A 253 17.71 3.20 -26.15
C PRO A 253 16.26 2.73 -26.29
N LEU A 254 16.03 1.41 -26.28
CA LEU A 254 14.70 0.85 -26.37
C LEU A 254 13.85 1.15 -25.13
N LEU A 255 14.42 1.09 -23.92
CA LEU A 255 13.71 1.49 -22.71
C LEU A 255 13.35 2.98 -22.76
N VAL A 256 14.30 3.83 -23.16
CA VAL A 256 14.04 5.28 -23.31
C VAL A 256 12.95 5.54 -24.33
N ALA A 257 12.96 4.83 -25.47
CA ALA A 257 11.90 4.97 -26.48
C ALA A 257 10.52 4.56 -25.94
N VAL A 258 10.44 3.48 -25.16
CA VAL A 258 9.19 3.05 -24.51
C VAL A 258 8.70 4.11 -23.54
N LEU A 259 9.56 4.63 -22.66
CA LEU A 259 9.18 5.65 -21.68
C LEU A 259 8.71 6.95 -22.36
N ASN A 260 9.39 7.40 -23.40
CA ASN A 260 9.00 8.59 -24.17
C ASN A 260 7.66 8.37 -24.87
N ALA A 261 7.45 7.21 -25.50
CA ALA A 261 6.19 6.87 -26.16
C ALA A 261 5.02 6.91 -25.18
N LEU A 262 5.16 6.36 -23.99
CA LEU A 262 4.15 6.37 -22.94
C LEU A 262 3.87 7.80 -22.43
N GLN A 263 4.92 8.60 -22.23
CA GLN A 263 4.78 9.99 -21.80
C GLN A 263 4.04 10.83 -22.83
N ILE A 264 4.37 10.68 -24.13
CA ILE A 264 3.70 11.39 -25.24
C ILE A 264 2.24 10.97 -25.36
N ALA A 265 1.93 9.69 -25.14
CA ALA A 265 0.57 9.19 -25.13
C ALA A 265 -0.25 9.66 -23.90
N GLY A 266 0.39 10.32 -22.93
CA GLY A 266 -0.26 10.70 -21.68
C GLY A 266 -0.68 9.51 -20.83
N THR A 267 -0.06 8.34 -21.04
CA THR A 267 -0.37 7.11 -20.29
C THR A 267 0.24 7.21 -18.90
N PRO A 268 -0.57 7.17 -17.83
CA PRO A 268 -0.05 7.19 -16.47
C PRO A 268 0.79 5.95 -16.21
N MET A 269 2.01 6.14 -15.74
CA MET A 269 2.86 5.04 -15.30
C MET A 269 2.71 4.83 -13.80
N ASP A 270 2.62 3.57 -13.40
CA ASP A 270 2.78 3.19 -12.00
C ASP A 270 4.26 3.38 -11.59
N SER A 271 4.47 3.79 -10.35
CA SER A 271 5.83 3.92 -9.78
C SER A 271 6.57 2.58 -9.66
N SER A 272 5.89 1.47 -9.85
CA SER A 272 6.44 0.12 -9.79
C SER A 272 7.15 -0.24 -11.10
N VAL A 273 8.30 0.38 -11.35
CA VAL A 273 9.17 0.03 -12.50
C VAL A 273 10.30 -0.84 -11.99
N GLU A 274 10.53 -1.97 -12.62
CA GLU A 274 11.67 -2.85 -12.35
C GLU A 274 12.59 -2.91 -13.56
N VAL A 275 13.87 -2.64 -13.35
CA VAL A 275 14.88 -2.64 -14.42
C VAL A 275 16.09 -3.47 -13.98
N THR A 276 16.46 -4.45 -14.78
CA THR A 276 17.69 -5.25 -14.65
C THR A 276 18.54 -5.12 -15.90
N ASP A 277 19.71 -5.78 -15.94
CA ASP A 277 20.56 -5.78 -17.13
C ASP A 277 19.96 -6.51 -18.33
N ASP A 278 19.07 -7.48 -18.10
CA ASP A 278 18.51 -8.34 -19.13
C ASP A 278 17.04 -8.05 -19.45
N TRP A 279 16.30 -7.36 -18.56
CA TRP A 279 14.89 -7.06 -18.77
C TRP A 279 14.42 -5.84 -17.96
N ALA A 280 13.29 -5.27 -18.41
CA ALA A 280 12.55 -4.27 -17.67
C ALA A 280 11.06 -4.59 -17.65
N LEU A 281 10.39 -4.23 -16.55
CA LEU A 281 8.95 -4.34 -16.38
C LEU A 281 8.38 -2.96 -16.04
N LEU A 282 7.35 -2.57 -16.79
CA LEU A 282 6.62 -1.32 -16.58
C LEU A 282 5.14 -1.65 -16.45
N TRP A 283 4.45 -0.94 -15.56
CA TRP A 283 3.01 -1.04 -15.38
C TRP A 283 2.35 0.28 -15.73
N THR A 284 1.36 0.17 -16.59
CA THR A 284 0.48 1.24 -17.00
C THR A 284 -0.97 0.73 -16.86
N ASP A 285 -1.84 1.05 -17.77
CA ASP A 285 -3.12 0.35 -18.01
C ASP A 285 -2.93 -1.05 -18.62
N ALA A 286 -1.75 -1.29 -19.18
CA ALA A 286 -1.25 -2.60 -19.59
C ALA A 286 0.13 -2.83 -18.95
N ARG A 287 0.58 -4.08 -18.95
CA ARG A 287 1.91 -4.44 -18.52
C ARG A 287 2.83 -4.55 -19.73
N ILE A 288 4.01 -3.96 -19.62
CA ILE A 288 5.02 -3.96 -20.68
C ILE A 288 6.27 -4.65 -20.13
N LYS A 289 6.69 -5.73 -20.77
CA LYS A 289 7.95 -6.42 -20.51
C LYS A 289 8.89 -6.20 -21.68
N ILE A 290 10.08 -5.68 -21.38
CA ILE A 290 11.19 -5.58 -22.30
C ILE A 290 12.17 -6.67 -21.90
N ALA A 291 12.43 -7.63 -22.77
CA ALA A 291 13.30 -8.78 -22.48
C ALA A 291 14.32 -9.01 -23.59
N ARG A 292 15.60 -9.04 -23.20
CA ARG A 292 16.68 -9.39 -24.12
C ARG A 292 16.52 -10.83 -24.59
N ARG A 293 16.51 -11.05 -25.90
CA ARG A 293 16.44 -12.38 -26.53
C ARG A 293 17.82 -12.86 -26.96
N SER A 294 18.65 -11.94 -27.40
CA SER A 294 20.04 -12.17 -27.80
C SER A 294 20.84 -10.87 -27.64
N ASP A 295 22.12 -10.90 -28.05
CA ASP A 295 22.98 -9.70 -28.03
C ASP A 295 22.53 -8.62 -29.02
N GLN A 296 21.62 -8.95 -29.95
CA GLN A 296 21.14 -8.01 -30.98
C GLN A 296 19.61 -7.85 -31.00
N GLU A 297 18.88 -8.65 -30.25
CA GLU A 297 17.42 -8.67 -30.29
C GLU A 297 16.80 -8.55 -28.90
N THR A 298 15.80 -7.69 -28.84
CA THR A 298 14.98 -7.49 -27.64
C THR A 298 13.52 -7.62 -27.99
N ALA A 299 12.77 -8.38 -27.21
CA ALA A 299 11.32 -8.46 -27.33
C ALA A 299 10.66 -7.46 -26.40
N ILE A 300 9.63 -6.78 -26.91
CA ILE A 300 8.65 -6.08 -26.08
C ILE A 300 7.37 -6.90 -26.08
N GLU A 301 6.96 -7.34 -24.91
CA GLU A 301 5.73 -8.09 -24.66
C GLU A 301 4.77 -7.21 -23.87
N VAL A 302 3.56 -7.01 -24.40
CA VAL A 302 2.52 -6.20 -23.75
C VAL A 302 1.34 -7.09 -23.40
N SER A 303 0.81 -6.95 -22.21
CA SER A 303 -0.37 -7.73 -21.80
C SER A 303 -1.30 -6.90 -20.93
N ALA A 304 -2.61 -7.12 -21.09
CA ALA A 304 -3.63 -6.50 -20.25
C ALA A 304 -4.50 -7.57 -19.59
N PRO A 305 -5.00 -7.30 -18.37
CA PRO A 305 -5.90 -8.22 -17.67
C PRO A 305 -7.14 -8.56 -18.49
N PRO A 306 -7.75 -9.74 -18.29
CA PRO A 306 -8.98 -10.11 -18.97
C PRO A 306 -10.08 -9.06 -18.75
N GLY A 307 -10.78 -8.70 -19.83
CA GLY A 307 -11.89 -7.74 -19.79
C GLY A 307 -11.51 -6.26 -19.68
N LYS A 308 -10.21 -5.92 -19.63
CA LYS A 308 -9.74 -4.53 -19.60
C LYS A 308 -10.00 -3.81 -20.92
N PHE A 309 -9.84 -4.50 -22.03
CA PHE A 309 -10.05 -4.00 -23.39
C PHE A 309 -11.03 -4.90 -24.17
N THR A 310 -11.75 -4.35 -25.15
CA THR A 310 -12.35 -5.14 -26.22
C THR A 310 -11.24 -5.64 -27.17
N PRO A 311 -11.44 -6.71 -27.97
CA PRO A 311 -10.44 -7.16 -28.93
C PRO A 311 -9.95 -6.04 -29.87
N GLU A 312 -10.87 -5.27 -30.46
CA GLU A 312 -10.54 -4.16 -31.35
C GLU A 312 -9.83 -3.01 -30.61
N GLY A 313 -10.25 -2.73 -29.37
CA GLY A 313 -9.61 -1.74 -28.51
C GLY A 313 -8.19 -2.14 -28.14
N TRP A 314 -7.95 -3.42 -27.91
CA TRP A 314 -6.62 -3.95 -27.66
C TRP A 314 -5.69 -3.84 -28.86
N ASP A 315 -6.20 -4.23 -30.06
CA ASP A 315 -5.41 -4.14 -31.29
C ASP A 315 -5.02 -2.67 -31.57
N ALA A 316 -5.95 -1.75 -31.43
CA ALA A 316 -5.67 -0.33 -31.61
C ALA A 316 -4.66 0.21 -30.57
N HIS A 317 -4.82 -0.19 -29.30
CA HIS A 317 -3.93 0.22 -28.20
C HIS A 317 -2.51 -0.28 -28.42
N SER A 318 -2.33 -1.56 -28.67
CA SER A 318 -1.02 -2.19 -28.86
C SER A 318 -0.31 -1.67 -30.12
N GLN A 319 -1.03 -1.47 -31.22
CA GLN A 319 -0.48 -0.91 -32.44
C GLN A 319 -0.01 0.56 -32.24
N ALA A 320 -0.81 1.38 -31.56
CA ALA A 320 -0.46 2.76 -31.25
C ALA A 320 0.79 2.83 -30.38
N LEU A 321 0.88 1.97 -29.35
CA LEU A 321 2.06 1.87 -28.50
C LEU A 321 3.33 1.50 -29.30
N PHE A 322 3.27 0.45 -30.11
CA PHE A 322 4.42 0.04 -30.92
C PHE A 322 4.81 1.09 -31.96
N ALA A 323 3.86 1.78 -32.59
CA ALA A 323 4.15 2.86 -33.51
C ALA A 323 4.82 4.06 -32.81
N GLY A 324 4.39 4.38 -31.59
CA GLY A 324 5.03 5.37 -30.74
C GLY A 324 6.48 5.01 -30.41
N ILE A 325 6.72 3.77 -30.01
CA ILE A 325 8.08 3.25 -29.71
C ILE A 325 8.98 3.34 -30.95
N ASP A 326 8.50 2.89 -32.11
CA ASP A 326 9.24 2.98 -33.38
C ASP A 326 9.63 4.42 -33.69
N THR A 327 8.71 5.37 -33.49
CA THR A 327 8.95 6.78 -33.73
C THR A 327 10.05 7.34 -32.82
N GLU A 328 9.97 7.03 -31.53
CA GLU A 328 10.94 7.51 -30.55
C GLU A 328 12.32 6.84 -30.72
N LEU A 329 12.34 5.57 -31.06
CA LEU A 329 13.60 4.85 -31.35
C LEU A 329 14.33 5.48 -32.56
N LEU A 330 13.62 5.77 -33.65
CA LEU A 330 14.16 6.46 -34.81
C LEU A 330 14.71 7.87 -34.48
N LYS A 331 14.08 8.59 -33.56
CA LYS A 331 14.61 9.89 -33.09
C LYS A 331 15.91 9.74 -32.33
N LEU A 332 16.01 8.74 -31.44
CA LEU A 332 17.23 8.44 -30.69
C LEU A 332 18.38 8.03 -31.60
N GLU A 333 18.13 7.18 -32.59
CA GLU A 333 19.10 6.79 -33.59
C GLU A 333 19.65 7.98 -34.38
N ARG A 334 18.78 8.89 -34.86
CA ARG A 334 19.15 10.11 -35.58
C ARG A 334 19.95 11.12 -34.74
N SER A 335 19.72 11.13 -33.43
CA SER A 335 20.45 12.01 -32.49
C SER A 335 21.82 11.47 -32.06
N GLY A 336 22.20 10.28 -32.55
CA GLY A 336 23.44 9.62 -32.14
C GLY A 336 23.40 8.99 -30.74
N LEU A 337 22.26 9.02 -30.08
CA LEU A 337 22.04 8.39 -28.76
C LEU A 337 21.62 6.92 -28.88
N GLY A 338 21.43 6.44 -30.11
CA GLY A 338 20.96 5.08 -30.40
C GLY A 338 22.04 4.02 -30.56
N HIS A 339 23.31 4.37 -30.46
CA HIS A 339 24.42 3.41 -30.53
C HIS A 339 25.02 3.18 -29.15
N PRO A 340 25.26 1.89 -28.76
CA PRO A 340 25.89 1.53 -27.49
C PRO A 340 27.35 1.99 -27.46
#